data_cce5b2665bafe1e6e21da612ec912b85
#
_entry.id   cce5b2665bafe1e6e21da612ec912b85
#
_cell.length_a   1.000
_cell.length_b   1.000
_cell.length_c   1.000
_cell.angle_alpha   90.00
_cell.angle_beta   90.00
_cell.angle_gamma   90.00
#
_symmetry.space_group_name_H-M   'P 1'
#
loop_
_entity.id
_entity.type
_entity.pdbx_description
1 polymer ?
#
loop_
_entity_poly.entity_id
_entity_poly.type
_entity_poly.pdbx_seq_one_letter_code
_entity_poly.pdbx_strand_id
1 'polypeptide(L)'
;SKNYFKIEAVSKSSYVESLLSKCLKNNVKLIVPTIDPELKVLSENKKIFSQNGIEVLVSEKEFINLCSNKISTAEFFTSIGVNTPKIFEKSNLNFPCFMKPISGSSSIGTKKLFSIDDLSKNDIKNNQNIFQEFIDSGYKEYSCDLYYNKKGILCSCIVRERISTRSGEINKGITKKNNVYAYVIKKFRKIKLARGPITLQLFADKDGENIKCIEINPRFGGGYPMSHKAGATFPENIIKEYFDEIELEFKDNWQEDLLMLRYDSTL
;
A
#
# COMPACT_ATOMS: atom_id res chain seq x y z
N SER A 1 7.03 11.72 -18.17
CA SER A 1 7.66 10.81 -19.15
C SER A 1 7.67 11.44 -20.52
N LYS A 2 8.73 11.21 -21.31
CA LYS A 2 8.82 11.70 -22.69
C LYS A 2 7.93 10.89 -23.65
N ASN A 3 7.57 9.66 -23.28
CA ASN A 3 6.78 8.76 -24.09
C ASN A 3 5.59 8.23 -23.28
N TYR A 4 4.44 8.14 -23.89
CA TYR A 4 3.25 7.47 -23.37
C TYR A 4 2.63 6.63 -24.48
N PHE A 5 2.02 5.50 -24.08
CA PHE A 5 1.41 4.57 -25.01
C PHE A 5 0.02 4.18 -24.50
N LYS A 6 -0.94 4.14 -25.40
CA LYS A 6 -2.23 3.55 -25.09
C LYS A 6 -2.10 2.02 -25.18
N ILE A 7 -2.57 1.33 -24.15
CA ILE A 7 -2.68 -0.12 -24.07
C ILE A 7 -4.13 -0.50 -23.76
N GLU A 8 -4.46 -1.79 -23.87
CA GLU A 8 -5.78 -2.29 -23.47
C GLU A 8 -6.00 -2.08 -21.95
N ALA A 9 -7.28 -2.00 -21.56
CA ALA A 9 -7.63 -1.89 -20.15
C ALA A 9 -7.27 -3.18 -19.40
N VAL A 10 -6.87 -3.08 -18.14
CA VAL A 10 -6.47 -4.21 -17.27
C VAL A 10 -7.56 -5.30 -17.19
N SER A 11 -8.82 -4.92 -17.31
CA SER A 11 -9.97 -5.83 -17.31
C SER A 11 -10.14 -6.67 -18.58
N LYS A 12 -9.37 -6.38 -19.63
CA LYS A 12 -9.42 -7.13 -20.90
C LYS A 12 -8.46 -8.31 -20.88
N SER A 13 -8.88 -9.45 -21.45
CA SER A 13 -8.02 -10.64 -21.60
C SER A 13 -6.76 -10.37 -22.43
N SER A 14 -6.83 -9.44 -23.38
CA SER A 14 -5.70 -9.00 -24.23
C SER A 14 -4.71 -8.04 -23.56
N TYR A 15 -4.93 -7.65 -22.28
CA TYR A 15 -4.09 -6.67 -21.58
C TYR A 15 -2.61 -7.08 -21.56
N VAL A 16 -2.32 -8.31 -21.12
CA VAL A 16 -0.93 -8.83 -20.98
C VAL A 16 -0.22 -8.84 -22.33
N GLU A 17 -0.88 -9.32 -23.38
CA GLU A 17 -0.34 -9.37 -24.73
C GLU A 17 -0.09 -7.95 -25.28
N SER A 18 -1.05 -7.04 -25.10
CA SER A 18 -0.93 -5.63 -25.50
C SER A 18 0.25 -4.94 -24.79
N LEU A 19 0.41 -5.16 -23.49
CA LEU A 19 1.51 -4.60 -22.71
C LEU A 19 2.85 -5.19 -23.17
N LEU A 20 2.94 -6.52 -23.30
CA LEU A 20 4.16 -7.21 -23.75
C LEU A 20 4.61 -6.70 -25.15
N SER A 21 3.69 -6.61 -26.10
CA SER A 21 3.97 -6.08 -27.44
C SER A 21 4.53 -4.67 -27.40
N LYS A 22 3.97 -3.80 -26.55
CA LYS A 22 4.47 -2.44 -26.37
C LYS A 22 5.85 -2.40 -25.73
N CYS A 23 6.08 -3.25 -24.73
CA CYS A 23 7.39 -3.35 -24.07
C CYS A 23 8.47 -3.80 -25.05
N LEU A 24 8.23 -4.85 -25.84
CA LEU A 24 9.17 -5.35 -26.83
C LEU A 24 9.49 -4.29 -27.90
N LYS A 25 8.47 -3.65 -28.47
CA LYS A 25 8.62 -2.60 -29.49
C LYS A 25 9.46 -1.42 -28.99
N ASN A 26 9.46 -1.14 -27.68
CA ASN A 26 10.13 0.02 -27.09
C ASN A 26 11.37 -0.37 -26.25
N ASN A 27 11.85 -1.61 -26.34
CA ASN A 27 13.02 -2.11 -25.60
C ASN A 27 12.89 -1.90 -24.08
N VAL A 28 11.68 -2.01 -23.51
CA VAL A 28 11.45 -1.92 -22.08
C VAL A 28 12.10 -3.13 -21.39
N LYS A 29 12.84 -2.88 -20.31
CA LYS A 29 13.50 -3.93 -19.52
C LYS A 29 12.86 -4.17 -18.16
N LEU A 30 12.09 -3.18 -17.66
CA LEU A 30 11.45 -3.24 -16.35
C LEU A 30 10.08 -2.61 -16.40
N ILE A 31 9.08 -3.29 -15.84
CA ILE A 31 7.72 -2.78 -15.61
C ILE A 31 7.57 -2.51 -14.11
N VAL A 32 7.10 -1.31 -13.77
CA VAL A 32 6.80 -0.89 -12.40
C VAL A 32 5.31 -0.51 -12.31
N PRO A 33 4.43 -1.42 -11.83
CA PRO A 33 3.00 -1.10 -11.68
C PRO A 33 2.80 -0.06 -10.58
N THR A 34 1.88 0.87 -10.82
CA THR A 34 1.58 1.96 -9.89
C THR A 34 0.12 2.00 -9.44
N ILE A 35 -0.73 1.12 -9.97
CA ILE A 35 -2.15 1.03 -9.65
C ILE A 35 -2.54 -0.39 -9.21
N ASP A 36 -3.45 -0.49 -8.24
CA ASP A 36 -3.84 -1.77 -7.63
C ASP A 36 -4.37 -2.81 -8.64
N PRO A 37 -5.19 -2.47 -9.66
CA PRO A 37 -5.72 -3.46 -10.61
C PRO A 37 -4.64 -4.22 -11.40
N GLU A 38 -3.47 -3.61 -11.64
CA GLU A 38 -2.38 -4.26 -12.39
C GLU A 38 -1.62 -5.31 -11.57
N LEU A 39 -1.58 -5.16 -10.25
CA LEU A 39 -0.72 -5.97 -9.38
C LEU A 39 -1.01 -7.46 -9.52
N LYS A 40 -2.28 -7.86 -9.47
CA LYS A 40 -2.69 -9.25 -9.58
C LYS A 40 -2.31 -9.81 -10.95
N VAL A 41 -2.73 -9.14 -12.02
CA VAL A 41 -2.49 -9.61 -13.40
C VAL A 41 -1.00 -9.74 -13.67
N LEU A 42 -0.20 -8.75 -13.27
CA LEU A 42 1.25 -8.77 -13.48
C LEU A 42 1.97 -9.81 -12.61
N SER A 43 1.54 -10.01 -11.36
CA SER A 43 2.12 -11.05 -10.50
C SER A 43 1.86 -12.46 -11.03
N GLU A 44 0.70 -12.70 -11.64
CA GLU A 44 0.32 -13.97 -12.26
C GLU A 44 1.04 -14.24 -13.58
N ASN A 45 1.50 -13.19 -14.25
CA ASN A 45 2.11 -13.28 -15.60
C ASN A 45 3.60 -12.93 -15.63
N LYS A 46 4.28 -12.81 -14.47
CA LYS A 46 5.74 -12.53 -14.39
C LYS A 46 6.57 -13.38 -15.35
N LYS A 47 6.26 -14.69 -15.44
CA LYS A 47 6.99 -15.64 -16.27
C LYS A 47 6.96 -15.29 -17.76
N ILE A 48 5.84 -14.79 -18.25
CA ILE A 48 5.70 -14.39 -19.66
C ILE A 48 6.66 -13.23 -19.98
N PHE A 49 6.72 -12.24 -19.09
CA PHE A 49 7.62 -11.09 -19.26
C PHE A 49 9.09 -11.49 -19.11
N SER A 50 9.45 -12.27 -18.09
CA SER A 50 10.83 -12.69 -17.86
C SER A 50 11.40 -13.55 -19.00
N GLN A 51 10.60 -14.41 -19.63
CA GLN A 51 10.97 -15.17 -20.83
C GLN A 51 11.29 -14.28 -22.04
N ASN A 52 10.82 -13.03 -22.02
CA ASN A 52 11.08 -12.01 -23.04
C ASN A 52 12.13 -10.97 -22.57
N GLY A 53 12.88 -11.26 -21.52
CA GLY A 53 13.91 -10.36 -21.00
C GLY A 53 13.37 -9.07 -20.35
N ILE A 54 12.14 -9.11 -19.82
CA ILE A 54 11.48 -7.99 -19.17
C ILE A 54 11.19 -8.37 -17.71
N GLU A 55 11.76 -7.64 -16.77
CA GLU A 55 11.45 -7.77 -15.34
C GLU A 55 10.14 -7.08 -14.99
N VAL A 56 9.42 -7.60 -14.00
CA VAL A 56 8.22 -6.98 -13.43
C VAL A 56 8.42 -6.77 -11.93
N LEU A 57 8.51 -5.50 -11.52
CA LEU A 57 8.67 -5.13 -10.12
C LEU A 57 7.33 -5.21 -9.39
N VAL A 58 6.93 -6.40 -9.04
CA VAL A 58 5.72 -6.68 -8.26
C VAL A 58 6.03 -7.77 -7.23
N SER A 59 5.42 -7.71 -6.07
CA SER A 59 5.52 -8.75 -5.04
C SER A 59 5.02 -10.10 -5.55
N GLU A 60 5.29 -11.19 -4.81
CA GLU A 60 4.82 -12.52 -5.19
C GLU A 60 3.29 -12.58 -5.16
N LYS A 61 2.70 -13.43 -6.02
CA LYS A 61 1.25 -13.56 -6.20
C LYS A 61 0.50 -13.79 -4.89
N GLU A 62 1.06 -14.61 -4.02
CA GLU A 62 0.49 -14.94 -2.71
C GLU A 62 0.38 -13.69 -1.83
N PHE A 63 1.40 -12.83 -1.85
CA PHE A 63 1.39 -11.58 -1.09
C PHE A 63 0.43 -10.55 -1.69
N ILE A 64 0.35 -10.46 -3.02
CA ILE A 64 -0.63 -9.60 -3.70
C ILE A 64 -2.06 -10.02 -3.33
N ASN A 65 -2.37 -11.32 -3.36
CA ASN A 65 -3.68 -11.85 -2.98
C ASN A 65 -4.00 -11.56 -1.50
N LEU A 66 -3.04 -11.75 -0.62
CA LEU A 66 -3.14 -11.42 0.80
C LEU A 66 -3.49 -9.93 1.00
N CYS A 67 -2.76 -9.03 0.38
CA CYS A 67 -2.96 -7.59 0.51
C CYS A 67 -4.27 -7.10 -0.12
N SER A 68 -4.81 -7.79 -1.12
CA SER A 68 -6.07 -7.42 -1.78
C SER A 68 -7.32 -7.72 -0.94
N ASN A 69 -7.20 -8.51 0.13
CA ASN A 69 -8.27 -8.92 1.01
C ASN A 69 -7.99 -8.45 2.45
N LYS A 70 -8.87 -7.60 2.99
CA LYS A 70 -8.68 -6.97 4.31
C LYS A 70 -8.72 -7.96 5.48
N ILE A 71 -9.43 -9.10 5.32
CA ILE A 71 -9.44 -10.16 6.33
C ILE A 71 -8.08 -10.85 6.34
N SER A 72 -7.60 -11.31 5.18
CA SER A 72 -6.29 -11.95 5.06
C SER A 72 -5.14 -11.03 5.48
N THR A 73 -5.26 -9.72 5.20
CA THR A 73 -4.29 -8.72 5.68
C THR A 73 -4.30 -8.62 7.21
N ALA A 74 -5.47 -8.63 7.86
CA ALA A 74 -5.58 -8.61 9.32
C ALA A 74 -5.02 -9.90 9.96
N GLU A 75 -5.28 -11.07 9.36
CA GLU A 75 -4.70 -12.35 9.77
C GLU A 75 -3.17 -12.33 9.66
N PHE A 76 -2.64 -11.81 8.58
CA PHE A 76 -1.20 -11.63 8.40
C PHE A 76 -0.61 -10.72 9.47
N PHE A 77 -1.20 -9.56 9.75
CA PHE A 77 -0.74 -8.69 10.84
C PHE A 77 -0.69 -9.44 12.17
N THR A 78 -1.74 -10.17 12.50
CA THR A 78 -1.82 -10.97 13.73
C THR A 78 -0.71 -12.03 13.75
N SER A 79 -0.44 -12.70 12.64
CA SER A 79 0.59 -13.77 12.56
C SER A 79 2.01 -13.28 12.81
N ILE A 80 2.29 -12.00 12.54
CA ILE A 80 3.59 -11.36 12.81
C ILE A 80 3.58 -10.54 14.13
N GLY A 81 2.55 -10.70 14.95
CA GLY A 81 2.40 -10.00 16.23
C GLY A 81 2.20 -8.50 16.09
N VAL A 82 1.45 -8.09 15.06
CA VAL A 82 1.04 -6.70 14.79
C VAL A 82 -0.45 -6.56 15.08
N ASN A 83 -0.82 -5.53 15.83
CA ASN A 83 -2.22 -5.26 16.13
C ASN A 83 -2.93 -4.68 14.90
N THR A 84 -4.21 -5.03 14.79
CA THR A 84 -5.15 -4.54 13.75
C THR A 84 -6.49 -4.21 14.41
N PRO A 85 -7.31 -3.31 13.84
CA PRO A 85 -8.65 -3.09 14.34
C PRO A 85 -9.43 -4.42 14.40
N LYS A 86 -10.08 -4.70 15.53
CA LYS A 86 -10.83 -5.93 15.73
C LYS A 86 -11.95 -6.04 14.69
N ILE A 87 -12.02 -7.17 13.99
CA ILE A 87 -13.12 -7.47 13.08
C ILE A 87 -14.26 -8.11 13.90
N PHE A 88 -15.48 -7.63 13.69
CA PHE A 88 -16.67 -8.12 14.37
C PHE A 88 -17.46 -9.07 13.47
N GLU A 89 -18.10 -10.05 14.08
CA GLU A 89 -19.10 -10.86 13.43
C GLU A 89 -20.38 -10.02 13.22
N LYS A 90 -21.07 -10.24 12.11
CA LYS A 90 -22.31 -9.51 11.78
C LYS A 90 -23.44 -9.71 12.79
N SER A 91 -23.43 -10.84 13.48
CA SER A 91 -24.39 -11.20 14.56
C SER A 91 -24.08 -10.51 15.88
N ASN A 92 -22.85 -9.97 16.06
CA ASN A 92 -22.39 -9.40 17.32
C ASN A 92 -21.55 -8.13 17.07
N LEU A 93 -22.18 -7.07 16.59
CA LEU A 93 -21.55 -5.80 16.32
C LEU A 93 -21.42 -4.98 17.61
N ASN A 94 -20.24 -4.39 17.81
CA ASN A 94 -20.00 -3.40 18.86
C ASN A 94 -19.97 -2.01 18.24
N PHE A 95 -20.76 -1.09 18.76
CA PHE A 95 -20.82 0.30 18.29
C PHE A 95 -20.03 1.24 19.21
N PRO A 96 -19.40 2.31 18.64
CA PRO A 96 -19.33 2.59 17.22
C PRO A 96 -18.44 1.60 16.47
N CYS A 97 -18.80 1.29 15.21
CA CYS A 97 -17.99 0.46 14.34
C CYS A 97 -17.83 1.04 12.94
N PHE A 98 -16.89 0.48 12.18
CA PHE A 98 -16.57 0.91 10.83
C PHE A 98 -16.84 -0.22 9.83
N MET A 99 -17.73 0.03 8.88
CA MET A 99 -18.02 -0.88 7.78
C MET A 99 -17.17 -0.51 6.56
N LYS A 100 -16.60 -1.52 5.91
CA LYS A 100 -15.87 -1.35 4.63
C LYS A 100 -15.96 -2.61 3.78
N PRO A 101 -15.82 -2.50 2.45
CA PRO A 101 -15.69 -3.67 1.59
C PRO A 101 -14.43 -4.48 1.93
N ILE A 102 -14.50 -5.81 1.81
CA ILE A 102 -13.37 -6.74 1.97
C ILE A 102 -12.22 -6.37 1.02
N SER A 103 -12.55 -6.02 -0.23
CA SER A 103 -11.61 -5.64 -1.27
C SER A 103 -11.91 -4.23 -1.79
N GLY A 104 -10.92 -3.58 -2.38
CA GLY A 104 -11.03 -2.21 -2.92
C GLY A 104 -10.21 -1.20 -2.15
N SER A 105 -10.09 -0.01 -2.71
CA SER A 105 -9.24 1.09 -2.24
C SER A 105 -10.01 2.42 -2.20
N SER A 106 -9.34 3.51 -1.84
CA SER A 106 -9.85 4.89 -1.89
C SER A 106 -11.08 5.16 -1.01
N SER A 107 -11.28 4.39 0.07
CA SER A 107 -12.41 4.53 1.00
C SER A 107 -13.81 4.45 0.35
N ILE A 108 -13.93 3.86 -0.85
CA ILE A 108 -15.20 3.67 -1.52
C ILE A 108 -16.02 2.61 -0.77
N GLY A 109 -17.30 2.92 -0.49
CA GLY A 109 -18.21 2.00 0.20
C GLY A 109 -17.95 1.87 1.70
N THR A 110 -17.19 2.77 2.31
CA THR A 110 -16.96 2.80 3.76
C THR A 110 -18.04 3.59 4.49
N LYS A 111 -18.37 3.19 5.73
CA LYS A 111 -19.39 3.82 6.55
C LYS A 111 -19.02 3.75 8.04
N LYS A 112 -19.17 4.88 8.74
CA LYS A 112 -19.16 4.90 10.22
C LYS A 112 -20.55 4.55 10.72
N LEU A 113 -20.65 3.69 11.69
CA LEU A 113 -21.89 3.20 12.26
C LEU A 113 -21.85 3.46 13.76
N PHE A 114 -22.81 4.21 14.26
CA PHE A 114 -22.93 4.57 15.68
C PHE A 114 -23.99 3.71 16.39
N SER A 115 -24.92 3.13 15.62
CA SER A 115 -25.96 2.23 16.11
C SER A 115 -26.37 1.22 15.03
N ILE A 116 -27.22 0.27 15.40
CA ILE A 116 -27.78 -0.70 14.46
C ILE A 116 -28.68 -0.03 13.41
N ASP A 117 -29.27 1.13 13.74
CA ASP A 117 -30.17 1.86 12.84
C ASP A 117 -29.45 2.50 11.66
N ASP A 118 -28.12 2.65 11.76
CA ASP A 118 -27.28 3.15 10.67
C ASP A 118 -27.10 2.12 9.55
N LEU A 119 -27.46 0.85 9.79
CA LEU A 119 -27.32 -0.26 8.84
C LEU A 119 -28.56 -0.41 7.97
N SER A 120 -28.35 -0.39 6.67
CA SER A 120 -29.37 -0.86 5.73
C SER A 120 -29.45 -2.40 5.69
N LYS A 121 -30.61 -2.94 5.26
CA LYS A 121 -30.74 -4.37 5.01
C LYS A 121 -29.71 -4.90 4.00
N ASN A 122 -29.29 -4.06 3.04
CA ASN A 122 -28.29 -4.41 2.05
C ASN A 122 -26.88 -4.49 2.66
N ASP A 123 -26.53 -3.59 3.61
CA ASP A 123 -25.23 -3.62 4.29
C ASP A 123 -25.01 -4.95 5.03
N ILE A 124 -26.08 -5.45 5.69
CA ILE A 124 -26.04 -6.71 6.44
C ILE A 124 -25.97 -7.92 5.49
N LYS A 125 -26.77 -7.93 4.41
CA LYS A 125 -26.83 -9.05 3.45
C LYS A 125 -25.57 -9.14 2.58
N ASN A 126 -24.85 -8.05 2.37
CA ASN A 126 -23.68 -8.04 1.52
C ASN A 126 -22.48 -8.72 2.22
N ASN A 127 -22.19 -9.95 1.79
CA ASN A 127 -21.04 -10.73 2.31
C ASN A 127 -19.68 -10.18 1.92
N GLN A 128 -19.63 -9.13 1.09
CA GLN A 128 -18.39 -8.41 0.75
C GLN A 128 -18.09 -7.28 1.73
N ASN A 129 -18.89 -7.04 2.76
CA ASN A 129 -18.63 -6.06 3.80
C ASN A 129 -18.04 -6.73 5.05
N ILE A 130 -17.03 -6.09 5.63
CA ILE A 130 -16.54 -6.38 6.98
C ILE A 130 -16.89 -5.20 7.91
N PHE A 131 -17.08 -5.56 9.17
CA PHE A 131 -17.33 -4.62 10.26
C PHE A 131 -16.15 -4.69 11.22
N GLN A 132 -15.59 -3.57 11.55
CA GLN A 132 -14.42 -3.52 12.42
C GLN A 132 -14.54 -2.42 13.47
N GLU A 133 -13.69 -2.50 14.45
CA GLU A 133 -13.50 -1.47 15.46
C GLU A 133 -13.34 -0.09 14.82
N PHE A 134 -14.11 0.87 15.31
CA PHE A 134 -13.95 2.26 14.93
C PHE A 134 -12.76 2.86 15.68
N ILE A 135 -11.80 3.39 14.94
CA ILE A 135 -10.67 4.11 15.50
C ILE A 135 -11.04 5.59 15.61
N ASP A 136 -11.09 6.08 16.82
CA ASP A 136 -11.53 7.43 17.14
C ASP A 136 -10.44 8.51 16.92
N SER A 137 -10.80 9.75 17.27
CA SER A 137 -9.93 10.93 17.12
C SER A 137 -8.74 10.97 18.08
N GLY A 138 -8.61 10.04 19.03
CA GLY A 138 -7.43 9.87 19.88
C GLY A 138 -6.23 9.28 19.12
N TYR A 139 -6.48 8.79 17.90
CA TYR A 139 -5.46 8.21 17.03
C TYR A 139 -5.16 9.12 15.84
N LYS A 140 -3.88 9.13 15.45
CA LYS A 140 -3.41 9.74 14.21
C LYS A 140 -3.24 8.67 13.14
N GLU A 141 -3.53 9.01 11.90
CA GLU A 141 -3.32 8.12 10.76
C GLU A 141 -1.94 8.34 10.14
N TYR A 142 -1.26 7.24 9.83
CA TYR A 142 0.06 7.23 9.19
C TYR A 142 0.05 6.41 7.91
N SER A 143 0.85 6.85 6.95
CA SER A 143 1.28 6.05 5.81
C SER A 143 2.79 5.87 5.85
N CYS A 144 3.25 4.63 5.74
CA CYS A 144 4.67 4.31 5.73
C CYS A 144 5.04 3.80 4.34
N ASP A 145 5.95 4.49 3.65
CA ASP A 145 6.51 4.01 2.40
C ASP A 145 7.72 3.13 2.71
N LEU A 146 7.64 1.88 2.28
CA LEU A 146 8.62 0.82 2.52
C LEU A 146 9.22 0.39 1.18
N TYR A 147 10.52 0.06 1.15
CA TYR A 147 11.14 -0.57 0.00
C TYR A 147 11.75 -1.92 0.40
N TYR A 148 11.29 -2.98 -0.24
CA TYR A 148 11.81 -4.33 -0.08
C TYR A 148 12.66 -4.75 -1.27
N ASN A 149 13.86 -5.28 -1.00
CA ASN A 149 14.72 -5.83 -2.04
C ASN A 149 14.22 -7.19 -2.57
N LYS A 150 14.91 -7.75 -3.57
CA LYS A 150 14.59 -9.06 -4.17
C LYS A 150 14.60 -10.23 -3.16
N LYS A 151 15.20 -10.06 -1.97
CA LYS A 151 15.21 -11.06 -0.89
C LYS A 151 14.06 -10.85 0.12
N GLY A 152 13.23 -9.83 -0.06
CA GLY A 152 12.15 -9.45 0.87
C GLY A 152 12.66 -8.83 2.17
N ILE A 153 13.82 -8.18 2.12
CA ILE A 153 14.42 -7.44 3.24
C ILE A 153 14.11 -5.96 3.06
N LEU A 154 13.67 -5.32 4.15
CA LEU A 154 13.40 -3.90 4.17
C LEU A 154 14.69 -3.10 4.03
N CYS A 155 14.78 -2.26 3.01
CA CYS A 155 15.95 -1.42 2.72
C CYS A 155 15.70 0.08 2.96
N SER A 156 14.43 0.50 3.07
CA SER A 156 14.07 1.88 3.41
C SER A 156 12.67 1.94 4.01
N CYS A 157 12.47 2.85 4.95
CA CYS A 157 11.19 3.10 5.61
C CYS A 157 11.05 4.59 5.88
N ILE A 158 9.99 5.21 5.34
CA ILE A 158 9.63 6.60 5.63
C ILE A 158 8.24 6.64 6.21
N VAL A 159 8.09 7.23 7.40
CA VAL A 159 6.80 7.40 8.07
C VAL A 159 6.26 8.80 7.83
N ARG A 160 5.01 8.88 7.41
CA ARG A 160 4.29 10.13 7.16
C ARG A 160 3.01 10.15 8.00
N GLU A 161 2.90 11.13 8.89
CA GLU A 161 1.63 11.45 9.56
C GLU A 161 0.70 12.13 8.56
N ARG A 162 -0.54 11.68 8.47
CA ARG A 162 -1.59 12.22 7.61
C ARG A 162 -2.36 13.29 8.37
N ILE A 163 -2.01 14.55 8.16
CA ILE A 163 -2.68 15.69 8.81
C ILE A 163 -4.07 15.90 8.24
N SER A 164 -4.22 15.76 6.92
CA SER A 164 -5.53 15.76 6.26
C SER A 164 -5.51 14.91 4.99
N THR A 165 -6.69 14.39 4.64
CA THR A 165 -6.90 13.57 3.46
C THR A 165 -7.98 14.16 2.56
N ARG A 166 -7.90 13.87 1.26
CA ARG A 166 -8.90 14.22 0.26
C ARG A 166 -9.11 13.00 -0.64
N SER A 167 -10.34 12.51 -0.72
CA SER A 167 -10.67 11.29 -1.49
C SER A 167 -9.79 10.08 -1.16
N GLY A 168 -9.48 9.86 0.13
CA GLY A 168 -8.63 8.76 0.58
C GLY A 168 -7.12 8.98 0.39
N GLU A 169 -6.70 10.02 -0.30
CA GLU A 169 -5.29 10.36 -0.52
C GLU A 169 -4.82 11.44 0.47
N ILE A 170 -3.52 11.39 0.81
CA ILE A 170 -2.92 12.40 1.67
C ILE A 170 -2.92 13.79 0.97
N ASN A 171 -3.49 14.79 1.62
CA ASN A 171 -3.52 16.17 1.16
C ASN A 171 -2.51 17.06 1.91
N LYS A 172 -2.44 16.89 3.23
CA LYS A 172 -1.40 17.50 4.08
C LYS A 172 -0.78 16.42 4.93
N GLY A 173 0.54 16.44 5.06
CA GLY A 173 1.26 15.45 5.85
C GLY A 173 2.65 15.93 6.24
N ILE A 174 3.23 15.25 7.22
CA ILE A 174 4.56 15.53 7.74
C ILE A 174 5.32 14.23 7.98
N THR A 175 6.61 14.21 7.64
CA THR A 175 7.47 13.04 7.90
C THR A 175 7.88 13.01 9.38
N LYS A 176 7.89 11.80 10.00
CA LYS A 176 8.18 11.62 11.42
C LYS A 176 9.09 10.43 11.69
N LYS A 177 10.17 10.63 12.47
CA LYS A 177 10.99 9.56 13.07
C LYS A 177 10.60 9.37 14.54
N ASN A 178 9.40 8.88 14.77
CA ASN A 178 8.82 8.64 16.10
C ASN A 178 8.72 7.14 16.45
N ASN A 179 8.00 6.79 17.52
CA ASN A 179 7.75 5.40 17.92
C ASN A 179 7.14 4.54 16.82
N VAL A 180 6.30 5.13 15.93
CA VAL A 180 5.75 4.45 14.75
C VAL A 180 6.86 3.99 13.81
N TYR A 181 7.88 4.82 13.56
CA TYR A 181 9.04 4.47 12.73
C TYR A 181 9.81 3.27 13.31
N ALA A 182 10.14 3.33 14.60
CA ALA A 182 10.85 2.25 15.28
C ALA A 182 10.04 0.94 15.27
N TYR A 183 8.72 1.02 15.49
CA TYR A 183 7.80 -0.11 15.44
C TYR A 183 7.77 -0.76 14.06
N VAL A 184 7.62 0.05 13.00
CA VAL A 184 7.53 -0.46 11.63
C VAL A 184 8.83 -1.17 11.23
N ILE A 185 10.00 -0.58 11.49
CA ILE A 185 11.28 -1.23 11.21
C ILE A 185 11.39 -2.58 11.93
N LYS A 186 11.04 -2.61 13.22
CA LYS A 186 11.13 -3.83 14.03
C LYS A 186 10.21 -4.94 13.52
N LYS A 187 8.95 -4.60 13.21
CA LYS A 187 7.91 -5.59 12.85
C LYS A 187 7.93 -6.01 11.38
N PHE A 188 8.34 -5.11 10.50
CA PHE A 188 8.29 -5.31 9.04
C PHE A 188 9.68 -5.46 8.40
N ARG A 189 10.71 -5.80 9.19
CA ARG A 189 12.09 -5.92 8.70
C ARG A 189 12.26 -6.89 7.55
N LYS A 190 11.49 -7.99 7.54
CA LYS A 190 11.55 -9.02 6.49
C LYS A 190 10.17 -9.58 6.20
N ILE A 191 9.75 -9.45 4.96
CA ILE A 191 8.57 -10.10 4.39
C ILE A 191 9.02 -10.84 3.13
N LYS A 192 9.19 -12.16 3.24
CA LYS A 192 9.81 -13.01 2.20
C LYS A 192 9.21 -12.82 0.80
N LEU A 193 7.91 -12.54 0.72
CA LEU A 193 7.17 -12.43 -0.55
C LEU A 193 7.01 -10.98 -1.04
N ALA A 194 7.44 -9.99 -0.25
CA ALA A 194 7.38 -8.58 -0.61
C ALA A 194 8.52 -8.18 -1.54
N ARG A 195 8.24 -7.30 -2.51
CA ARG A 195 9.21 -6.76 -3.48
C ARG A 195 8.89 -5.30 -3.79
N GLY A 196 9.95 -4.49 -3.87
CA GLY A 196 9.86 -3.10 -4.31
C GLY A 196 9.08 -2.20 -3.35
N PRO A 197 8.43 -1.14 -3.89
CA PRO A 197 7.67 -0.19 -3.09
C PRO A 197 6.41 -0.81 -2.49
N ILE A 198 6.18 -0.52 -1.21
CA ILE A 198 4.97 -0.90 -0.47
C ILE A 198 4.53 0.29 0.38
N THR A 199 3.24 0.55 0.43
CA THR A 199 2.65 1.52 1.34
C THR A 199 1.86 0.80 2.43
N LEU A 200 2.33 0.87 3.66
CA LEU A 200 1.64 0.41 4.86
C LEU A 200 0.82 1.57 5.44
N GLN A 201 -0.43 1.32 5.82
CA GLN A 201 -1.27 2.28 6.53
C GLN A 201 -1.58 1.77 7.93
N LEU A 202 -1.55 2.68 8.89
CA LEU A 202 -1.80 2.37 10.29
C LEU A 202 -2.34 3.57 11.05
N PHE A 203 -2.94 3.30 12.19
CA PHE A 203 -3.25 4.27 13.22
C PHE A 203 -2.31 4.11 14.41
N ALA A 204 -1.96 5.20 15.04
CA ALA A 204 -1.24 5.21 16.31
C ALA A 204 -1.84 6.27 17.23
N ASP A 205 -1.89 5.98 18.55
CA ASP A 205 -2.23 7.01 19.51
C ASP A 205 -1.19 8.14 19.53
N LYS A 206 -1.45 9.18 20.31
CA LYS A 206 -0.59 10.38 20.33
C LYS A 206 0.87 10.07 20.75
N ASP A 207 1.07 9.02 21.54
CA ASP A 207 2.38 8.63 22.07
C ASP A 207 3.06 7.58 21.17
N GLY A 208 2.33 7.04 20.18
CA GLY A 208 2.82 6.03 19.23
C GLY A 208 3.02 4.66 19.87
N GLU A 209 2.32 4.37 20.97
CA GLU A 209 2.43 3.09 21.71
C GLU A 209 1.36 2.10 21.27
N ASN A 210 0.11 2.56 21.07
CA ASN A 210 -0.98 1.73 20.60
C ASN A 210 -1.10 1.85 19.08
N ILE A 211 -0.45 0.96 18.36
CA ILE A 211 -0.42 0.96 16.89
C ILE A 211 -1.35 -0.12 16.37
N LYS A 212 -2.21 0.25 15.39
CA LYS A 212 -3.12 -0.67 14.68
C LYS A 212 -2.90 -0.55 13.18
N CYS A 213 -2.34 -1.58 12.56
CA CYS A 213 -2.15 -1.61 11.11
C CYS A 213 -3.47 -1.98 10.40
N ILE A 214 -3.76 -1.31 9.28
CA ILE A 214 -5.06 -1.40 8.61
C ILE A 214 -5.00 -1.90 7.18
N GLU A 215 -3.90 -1.64 6.47
CA GLU A 215 -3.81 -1.92 5.03
C GLU A 215 -2.37 -1.98 4.55
N ILE A 216 -2.11 -2.83 3.56
CA ILE A 216 -0.86 -2.91 2.80
C ILE A 216 -1.20 -2.74 1.33
N ASN A 217 -0.60 -1.72 0.69
CA ASN A 217 -0.67 -1.50 -0.75
C ASN A 217 0.69 -1.80 -1.37
N PRO A 218 0.91 -2.94 -2.02
CA PRO A 218 2.22 -3.38 -2.53
C PRO A 218 2.59 -2.67 -3.83
N ARG A 219 2.66 -1.36 -3.78
CA ARG A 219 3.02 -0.40 -4.84
C ARG A 219 3.40 0.96 -4.26
N PHE A 220 3.83 1.88 -5.13
CA PHE A 220 3.95 3.29 -4.75
C PHE A 220 2.62 3.86 -4.25
N GLY A 221 2.64 4.52 -3.10
CA GLY A 221 1.50 5.29 -2.60
C GLY A 221 1.38 6.66 -3.27
N GLY A 222 0.16 7.22 -3.34
CA GLY A 222 -0.06 8.56 -3.89
C GLY A 222 0.68 9.69 -3.14
N GLY A 223 1.09 9.45 -1.90
CA GLY A 223 1.91 10.36 -1.10
C GLY A 223 3.42 10.16 -1.24
N TYR A 224 3.89 9.17 -2.02
CA TYR A 224 5.32 8.88 -2.19
C TYR A 224 6.17 10.08 -2.66
N PRO A 225 5.68 11.03 -3.50
CA PRO A 225 6.47 12.22 -3.83
C PRO A 225 6.99 13.00 -2.63
N MET A 226 6.26 13.00 -1.51
CA MET A 226 6.73 13.57 -0.25
C MET A 226 7.89 12.76 0.34
N SER A 227 7.77 11.44 0.39
CA SER A 227 8.84 10.56 0.86
C SER A 227 10.08 10.64 -0.01
N HIS A 228 9.92 10.78 -1.33
CA HIS A 228 11.03 11.02 -2.24
C HIS A 228 11.74 12.33 -1.94
N LYS A 229 11.01 13.42 -1.73
CA LYS A 229 11.58 14.73 -1.34
C LYS A 229 12.28 14.67 0.01
N ALA A 230 11.81 13.83 0.92
CA ALA A 230 12.46 13.60 2.21
C ALA A 230 13.76 12.76 2.11
N GLY A 231 14.03 12.12 0.98
CA GLY A 231 15.26 11.33 0.76
C GLY A 231 15.00 9.83 0.51
N ALA A 232 13.73 9.40 0.36
CA ALA A 232 13.40 8.03 -0.05
C ALA A 232 13.69 7.83 -1.54
N THR A 233 14.87 7.40 -1.88
CA THR A 233 15.32 7.26 -3.28
C THR A 233 14.92 5.90 -3.89
N PHE A 234 13.63 5.51 -3.81
CA PHE A 234 13.16 4.21 -4.32
C PHE A 234 13.40 4.01 -5.82
N PRO A 235 13.22 5.02 -6.71
CA PRO A 235 13.58 4.85 -8.12
C PRO A 235 15.06 4.53 -8.31
N GLU A 236 15.96 5.14 -7.53
CA GLU A 236 17.39 4.83 -7.56
C GLU A 236 17.68 3.41 -7.03
N ASN A 237 16.99 2.99 -5.97
CA ASN A 237 17.11 1.64 -5.45
C ASN A 237 16.69 0.60 -6.51
N ILE A 238 15.61 0.89 -7.25
CA ILE A 238 15.15 0.03 -8.35
C ILE A 238 16.23 -0.09 -9.43
N ILE A 239 16.82 1.02 -9.85
CA ILE A 239 17.90 1.01 -10.85
C ILE A 239 19.08 0.18 -10.34
N LYS A 240 19.58 0.47 -9.15
CA LYS A 240 20.70 -0.26 -8.54
C LYS A 240 20.46 -1.76 -8.45
N GLU A 241 19.26 -2.16 -8.03
CA GLU A 241 18.95 -3.58 -7.82
C GLU A 241 18.64 -4.34 -9.11
N TYR A 242 17.97 -3.70 -10.08
CA TYR A 242 17.48 -4.40 -11.28
C TYR A 242 18.38 -4.23 -12.50
N PHE A 243 19.25 -3.21 -12.54
CA PHE A 243 20.16 -2.96 -13.67
C PHE A 243 21.63 -3.06 -13.28
N ASP A 244 21.99 -2.57 -12.09
CA ASP A 244 23.39 -2.56 -11.64
C ASP A 244 23.72 -3.79 -10.77
N GLU A 245 22.73 -4.62 -10.43
CA GLU A 245 22.83 -5.82 -9.57
C GLU A 245 23.45 -5.56 -8.19
N ILE A 246 23.29 -4.31 -7.67
CA ILE A 246 23.82 -3.90 -6.38
C ILE A 246 22.90 -4.39 -5.26
N GLU A 247 23.48 -5.08 -4.26
CA GLU A 247 22.76 -5.43 -3.04
C GLU A 247 22.47 -4.18 -2.20
N LEU A 248 21.21 -3.97 -1.87
CA LEU A 248 20.77 -2.77 -1.15
C LEU A 248 20.89 -2.98 0.36
N GLU A 249 21.53 -2.02 1.02
CA GLU A 249 21.53 -1.90 2.47
C GLU A 249 20.36 -1.05 2.97
N PHE A 250 20.04 -1.18 4.26
CA PHE A 250 19.03 -0.34 4.90
C PHE A 250 19.53 1.10 5.05
N LYS A 251 18.74 2.05 4.58
CA LYS A 251 19.02 3.50 4.68
C LYS A 251 17.94 4.20 5.46
N ASP A 252 18.35 5.06 6.40
CA ASP A 252 17.45 5.87 7.20
C ASP A 252 17.81 7.36 7.26
N ASN A 253 18.64 7.82 6.33
CA ASN A 253 19.14 9.19 6.22
C ASN A 253 18.15 10.17 5.55
N TRP A 254 16.86 9.97 5.75
CA TRP A 254 15.81 10.84 5.21
C TRP A 254 15.44 11.97 6.20
N GLN A 255 14.91 13.07 5.64
CA GLN A 255 14.54 14.27 6.39
C GLN A 255 13.28 14.05 7.21
N GLU A 256 13.36 14.25 8.52
CA GLU A 256 12.24 14.37 9.43
C GLU A 256 11.60 15.76 9.31
N ASP A 257 10.35 15.88 9.77
CA ASP A 257 9.56 17.12 9.81
C ASP A 257 9.41 17.85 8.46
N LEU A 258 9.57 17.14 7.34
CA LEU A 258 9.22 17.68 6.05
C LEU A 258 7.70 17.77 5.93
N LEU A 259 7.18 19.00 5.76
CA LEU A 259 5.76 19.26 5.59
C LEU A 259 5.39 19.27 4.10
N MET A 260 4.35 18.53 3.75
CA MET A 260 3.73 18.57 2.42
C MET A 260 2.36 19.23 2.51
N LEU A 261 2.14 20.21 1.64
CA LEU A 261 0.85 20.83 1.38
C LEU A 261 0.51 20.63 -0.10
N ARG A 262 -0.55 19.88 -0.39
CA ARG A 262 -1.04 19.69 -1.76
C ARG A 262 -2.14 20.71 -2.03
N TYR A 263 -2.07 21.38 -3.16
CA TYR A 263 -3.07 22.34 -3.62
C TYR A 263 -3.36 22.12 -5.12
N ASP A 264 -4.54 22.52 -5.53
CA ASP A 264 -4.93 22.50 -6.94
C ASP A 264 -4.40 23.80 -7.60
N SER A 265 -3.89 23.67 -8.83
CA SER A 265 -3.48 24.78 -9.67
C SER A 265 -4.19 24.68 -11.01
N THR A 266 -4.77 25.79 -11.48
CA THR A 266 -5.24 25.92 -12.85
C THR A 266 -4.08 26.30 -13.75
N LEU A 267 -3.97 25.60 -14.89
CA LEU A 267 -3.00 25.89 -15.95
C LEU A 267 -3.60 26.88 -16.94
#